data_c26d9af85816105ea4c52787e8f765ab
#
_entry.id   c26d9af85816105ea4c52787e8f765ab
#
_cell.length_a   1.000
_cell.length_b   1.000
_cell.length_c   1.000
_cell.angle_alpha   90.00
_cell.angle_beta   90.00
_cell.angle_gamma   90.00
#
_symmetry.space_group_name_H-M   'P 1'
#
loop_
_entity.id
_entity.type
_entity.pdbx_description
1 polymer ?
#
loop_
_entity_poly.entity_id
_entity_poly.type
_entity_poly.pdbx_seq_one_letter_code
_entity_poly.pdbx_strand_id
1 'polypeptide(L)'
;KDAGKTLIQVIDNGSGMSETDARMSFERHATSKIREANDLFSIRTLGFRGEALASIAAIAQVELKTRKPDDEVGTCIIIEGSKVKSQEPVACPGGTSFSVKNLFYNIPARRYFLKSDNVEFRHILEEFQRVALVHPDIEFTLTNNDKPVFHLTKGNLRQRIVHIFGNQINEKLLPVEAKTELVSVTGYIGKPETARKTRGEQYFFANGRFIRHP
;
A
#
# COMPACT_ATOMS: atom_id res chain seq x y z
N LYS A 1 -7.36 -12.62 2.54
CA LYS A 1 -7.69 -14.04 2.66
C LYS A 1 -7.30 -14.77 1.39
N ASP A 2 -6.85 -16.01 1.51
CA ASP A 2 -6.43 -16.89 0.41
C ASP A 2 -5.40 -16.21 -0.51
N ALA A 3 -4.39 -15.63 0.13
CA ALA A 3 -3.32 -14.89 -0.54
C ALA A 3 -3.83 -13.79 -1.51
N GLY A 4 -4.91 -13.11 -1.11
CA GLY A 4 -5.52 -12.03 -1.88
C GLY A 4 -6.51 -12.46 -2.94
N LYS A 5 -6.68 -13.75 -3.19
CA LYS A 5 -7.63 -14.25 -4.20
C LYS A 5 -9.08 -14.00 -3.83
N THR A 6 -9.41 -14.21 -2.54
CA THR A 6 -10.76 -14.00 -2.01
C THR A 6 -10.94 -12.60 -1.45
N LEU A 7 -9.97 -12.07 -0.70
CA LEU A 7 -10.05 -10.75 -0.10
C LEU A 7 -8.67 -10.14 0.11
N ILE A 8 -8.50 -8.90 -0.37
CA ILE A 8 -7.49 -7.94 0.08
C ILE A 8 -8.24 -6.77 0.70
N GLN A 9 -7.99 -6.49 1.98
CA GLN A 9 -8.61 -5.37 2.67
C GLN A 9 -7.54 -4.46 3.26
N VAL A 10 -7.70 -3.15 3.03
CA VAL A 10 -6.87 -2.10 3.64
C VAL A 10 -7.80 -1.21 4.45
N ILE A 11 -7.46 -1.00 5.72
CA ILE A 11 -8.20 -0.12 6.62
C ILE A 11 -7.23 0.93 7.14
N ASP A 12 -7.58 2.19 7.02
CA ASP A 12 -6.81 3.32 7.54
C ASP A 12 -7.69 4.22 8.43
N ASN A 13 -7.06 4.96 9.28
CA ASN A 13 -7.64 6.01 10.12
C ASN A 13 -7.22 7.42 9.64
N GLY A 14 -7.11 7.58 8.33
CA GLY A 14 -6.74 8.83 7.67
C GLY A 14 -7.87 9.85 7.58
N SER A 15 -7.75 10.77 6.64
CA SER A 15 -8.70 11.87 6.45
C SER A 15 -10.09 11.44 5.97
N GLY A 16 -10.24 10.20 5.48
CA GLY A 16 -11.46 9.78 4.82
C GLY A 16 -11.79 10.60 3.56
N MET A 17 -12.96 10.36 3.01
CA MET A 17 -13.46 11.04 1.81
C MET A 17 -14.90 11.48 2.01
N SER A 18 -15.31 12.55 1.32
CA SER A 18 -16.73 12.89 1.16
C SER A 18 -17.42 11.86 0.25
N GLU A 19 -18.73 11.82 0.28
CA GLU A 19 -19.53 10.96 -0.61
C GLU A 19 -19.18 11.17 -2.09
N THR A 20 -19.02 12.42 -2.51
CA THR A 20 -18.63 12.78 -3.88
C THR A 20 -17.21 12.36 -4.21
N ASP A 21 -16.24 12.64 -3.31
CA ASP A 21 -14.84 12.25 -3.53
C ASP A 21 -14.68 10.73 -3.59
N ALA A 22 -15.41 10.01 -2.73
CA ALA A 22 -15.42 8.56 -2.71
C ALA A 22 -15.90 7.99 -4.05
N ARG A 23 -16.94 8.57 -4.64
CA ARG A 23 -17.46 8.20 -5.96
C ARG A 23 -16.44 8.53 -7.06
N MET A 24 -15.90 9.74 -7.05
CA MET A 24 -14.94 10.20 -8.05
C MET A 24 -13.61 9.43 -7.99
N SER A 25 -13.25 8.87 -6.85
CA SER A 25 -12.00 8.10 -6.69
C SER A 25 -11.89 6.89 -7.63
N PHE A 26 -12.99 6.41 -8.18
CA PHE A 26 -13.06 5.33 -9.15
C PHE A 26 -13.11 5.78 -10.62
N GLU A 27 -13.22 7.08 -10.86
CA GLU A 27 -13.16 7.60 -12.23
C GLU A 27 -11.71 7.63 -12.70
N ARG A 28 -11.51 7.33 -14.00
CA ARG A 28 -10.18 7.40 -14.61
C ARG A 28 -9.70 8.84 -14.65
N HIS A 29 -8.41 9.03 -14.36
CA HIS A 29 -7.75 10.33 -14.33
C HIS A 29 -8.25 11.30 -13.25
N ALA A 30 -9.16 10.86 -12.37
CA ALA A 30 -9.55 11.65 -11.21
C ALA A 30 -8.42 11.59 -10.17
N THR A 31 -7.71 12.70 -10.04
CA THR A 31 -6.65 12.86 -9.04
C THR A 31 -6.69 14.25 -8.44
N SER A 32 -6.60 14.34 -7.13
CA SER A 32 -6.42 15.59 -6.39
C SER A 32 -4.95 16.01 -6.28
N LYS A 33 -4.02 15.21 -6.81
CA LYS A 33 -2.58 15.30 -6.51
C LYS A 33 -1.75 15.96 -7.60
N ILE A 34 -2.30 16.11 -8.81
CA ILE A 34 -1.66 16.75 -9.95
C ILE A 34 -2.70 17.64 -10.64
N ARG A 35 -2.36 18.89 -10.85
CA ARG A 35 -3.16 19.87 -11.60
C ARG A 35 -2.42 20.38 -12.84
N GLU A 36 -1.09 20.48 -12.74
CA GLU A 36 -0.23 21.02 -13.79
C GLU A 36 0.95 20.07 -14.06
N ALA A 37 1.55 20.17 -15.26
CA ALA A 37 2.70 19.35 -15.67
C ALA A 37 3.90 19.50 -14.72
N ASN A 38 4.10 20.68 -14.14
CA ASN A 38 5.18 20.97 -13.21
C ASN A 38 5.03 20.21 -11.87
N ASP A 39 3.81 19.85 -11.47
CA ASP A 39 3.56 19.06 -10.25
C ASP A 39 4.23 17.69 -10.32
N LEU A 40 4.51 17.16 -11.54
CA LEU A 40 5.19 15.88 -11.73
C LEU A 40 6.58 15.85 -11.11
N PHE A 41 7.28 16.99 -11.05
CA PHE A 41 8.62 17.08 -10.46
C PHE A 41 8.61 17.19 -8.94
N SER A 42 7.46 17.50 -8.34
CA SER A 42 7.29 17.70 -6.90
C SER A 42 6.46 16.59 -6.21
N ILE A 43 6.14 15.51 -6.91
CA ILE A 43 5.30 14.44 -6.38
C ILE A 43 5.96 13.77 -5.18
N ARG A 44 5.28 13.84 -4.03
CA ARG A 44 5.65 13.16 -2.78
C ARG A 44 4.67 12.05 -2.39
N THR A 45 3.61 11.83 -3.18
CA THR A 45 2.58 10.82 -2.90
C THR A 45 2.86 9.52 -3.65
N LEU A 46 2.50 8.37 -3.08
CA LEU A 46 2.69 7.05 -3.71
C LEU A 46 1.93 6.94 -5.04
N GLY A 47 0.68 7.39 -5.10
CA GLY A 47 -0.15 7.43 -6.31
C GLY A 47 -0.40 8.85 -6.81
N PHE A 48 -0.51 9.03 -8.12
CA PHE A 48 -0.74 10.35 -8.73
C PHE A 48 -1.56 10.33 -10.03
N ARG A 49 -1.72 9.16 -10.68
CA ARG A 49 -2.38 9.06 -12.00
C ARG A 49 -3.90 8.97 -11.94
N GLY A 50 -4.49 8.67 -10.77
CA GLY A 50 -5.94 8.49 -10.64
C GLY A 50 -6.47 7.26 -11.41
N GLU A 51 -5.66 6.22 -11.61
CA GLU A 51 -6.06 5.05 -12.43
C GLU A 51 -6.12 3.75 -11.64
N ALA A 52 -5.49 3.68 -10.45
CA ALA A 52 -5.33 2.44 -9.71
C ALA A 52 -6.67 1.86 -9.26
N LEU A 53 -7.52 2.67 -8.63
CA LEU A 53 -8.82 2.21 -8.12
C LEU A 53 -9.77 1.82 -9.25
N ALA A 54 -9.79 2.58 -10.35
CA ALA A 54 -10.55 2.25 -11.55
C ALA A 54 -10.12 0.90 -12.14
N SER A 55 -8.81 0.65 -12.20
CA SER A 55 -8.25 -0.63 -12.69
C SER A 55 -8.58 -1.80 -11.78
N ILE A 56 -8.54 -1.62 -10.46
CA ILE A 56 -8.93 -2.65 -9.49
C ILE A 56 -10.43 -2.95 -9.60
N ALA A 57 -11.27 -1.90 -9.67
CA ALA A 57 -12.72 -2.05 -9.79
C ALA A 57 -13.17 -2.76 -11.09
N ALA A 58 -12.34 -2.71 -12.14
CA ALA A 58 -12.61 -3.39 -13.39
C ALA A 58 -12.49 -4.93 -13.30
N ILE A 59 -11.70 -5.44 -12.35
CA ILE A 59 -11.33 -6.86 -12.28
C ILE A 59 -11.72 -7.54 -10.98
N ALA A 60 -12.36 -6.83 -10.07
CA ALA A 60 -12.75 -7.33 -8.75
C ALA A 60 -14.12 -6.77 -8.33
N GLN A 61 -14.66 -7.33 -7.26
CA GLN A 61 -15.76 -6.77 -6.53
C GLN A 61 -15.20 -5.90 -5.41
N VAL A 62 -15.52 -4.61 -5.42
CA VAL A 62 -14.96 -3.63 -4.49
C VAL A 62 -16.02 -3.10 -3.56
N GLU A 63 -15.70 -3.04 -2.27
CA GLU A 63 -16.47 -2.34 -1.26
C GLU A 63 -15.58 -1.26 -0.64
N LEU A 64 -16.00 -0.02 -0.74
CA LEU A 64 -15.38 1.14 -0.11
C LEU A 64 -16.31 1.66 0.97
N LYS A 65 -15.80 1.77 2.20
CA LYS A 65 -16.45 2.50 3.30
C LYS A 65 -15.54 3.61 3.74
N THR A 66 -16.05 4.83 3.81
CA THR A 66 -15.24 5.98 4.18
C THR A 66 -16.05 7.04 4.89
N ARG A 67 -15.42 7.76 5.80
CA ARG A 67 -16.01 8.87 6.55
C ARG A 67 -14.91 9.89 6.91
N LYS A 68 -15.18 11.16 6.71
CA LYS A 68 -14.34 12.23 7.25
C LYS A 68 -14.49 12.30 8.77
N PRO A 69 -13.49 12.77 9.52
CA PRO A 69 -13.57 12.86 10.97
C PRO A 69 -14.76 13.69 11.48
N ASP A 70 -15.08 14.78 10.77
CA ASP A 70 -16.12 15.74 11.14
C ASP A 70 -17.53 15.33 10.65
N ASP A 71 -17.66 14.29 9.83
CA ASP A 71 -18.95 13.82 9.33
C ASP A 71 -19.57 12.85 10.35
N GLU A 72 -20.89 12.94 10.56
CA GLU A 72 -21.63 12.02 11.45
C GLU A 72 -21.80 10.64 10.79
N VAL A 73 -22.01 10.62 9.47
CA VAL A 73 -22.31 9.42 8.69
C VAL A 73 -21.31 9.30 7.55
N GLY A 74 -20.83 8.08 7.32
CA GLY A 74 -19.97 7.75 6.18
C GLY A 74 -20.77 7.30 4.96
N THR A 75 -20.07 6.96 3.90
CA THR A 75 -20.65 6.37 2.69
C THR A 75 -20.06 4.99 2.42
N CYS A 76 -20.89 4.07 1.96
CA CYS A 76 -20.51 2.76 1.44
C CYS A 76 -20.78 2.72 -0.07
N ILE A 77 -19.75 2.40 -0.85
CA ILE A 77 -19.88 2.22 -2.31
C ILE A 77 -19.54 0.78 -2.64
N ILE A 78 -20.41 0.12 -3.41
CA ILE A 78 -20.18 -1.22 -3.95
C ILE A 78 -20.02 -1.11 -5.46
N ILE A 79 -18.92 -1.67 -5.98
CA ILE A 79 -18.58 -1.65 -7.41
C ILE A 79 -18.24 -3.06 -7.87
N GLU A 80 -18.75 -3.45 -9.01
CA GLU A 80 -18.45 -4.73 -9.65
C GLU A 80 -18.21 -4.53 -11.16
N GLY A 81 -17.03 -4.93 -11.64
CA GLY A 81 -16.67 -4.80 -13.06
C GLY A 81 -16.82 -3.37 -13.58
N SER A 82 -16.31 -2.38 -12.85
CA SER A 82 -16.42 -0.93 -13.12
C SER A 82 -17.84 -0.35 -13.04
N LYS A 83 -18.83 -1.12 -12.62
CA LYS A 83 -20.21 -0.62 -12.46
C LYS A 83 -20.54 -0.44 -11.00
N VAL A 84 -20.95 0.76 -10.62
CA VAL A 84 -21.47 1.02 -9.27
C VAL A 84 -22.80 0.32 -9.11
N LYS A 85 -22.89 -0.50 -8.06
CA LYS A 85 -24.09 -1.26 -7.70
C LYS A 85 -24.95 -0.51 -6.69
N SER A 86 -24.29 0.04 -5.68
CA SER A 86 -24.95 0.86 -4.66
C SER A 86 -24.00 1.93 -4.13
N GLN A 87 -24.59 2.99 -3.62
CA GLN A 87 -23.94 4.02 -2.81
C GLN A 87 -24.94 4.45 -1.75
N GLU A 88 -24.61 4.16 -0.50
CA GLU A 88 -25.55 4.31 0.62
C GLU A 88 -24.83 4.88 1.84
N PRO A 89 -25.54 5.66 2.67
CA PRO A 89 -25.01 6.06 3.97
C PRO A 89 -24.71 4.84 4.85
N VAL A 90 -23.63 4.90 5.61
CA VAL A 90 -23.23 3.82 6.52
C VAL A 90 -22.58 4.38 7.78
N ALA A 91 -22.88 3.77 8.93
CA ALA A 91 -22.10 4.01 10.14
C ALA A 91 -20.75 3.28 10.02
N CYS A 92 -19.66 4.05 10.02
CA CYS A 92 -18.31 3.50 9.99
C CYS A 92 -17.33 4.43 10.75
N PRO A 93 -16.17 3.91 11.19
CA PRO A 93 -15.11 4.73 11.76
C PRO A 93 -14.62 5.82 10.79
N GLY A 94 -14.02 6.89 11.30
CA GLY A 94 -13.31 7.88 10.48
C GLY A 94 -12.11 7.25 9.78
N GLY A 95 -11.84 7.64 8.53
CA GLY A 95 -10.84 7.04 7.66
C GLY A 95 -11.46 6.24 6.53
N THR A 96 -10.73 5.24 6.01
CA THR A 96 -11.20 4.46 4.86
C THR A 96 -10.99 2.96 5.06
N SER A 97 -11.98 2.16 4.70
CA SER A 97 -11.89 0.70 4.55
C SER A 97 -12.13 0.34 3.10
N PHE A 98 -11.13 -0.23 2.45
CA PHE A 98 -11.15 -0.61 1.05
C PHE A 98 -11.00 -2.13 0.93
N SER A 99 -12.04 -2.82 0.47
CA SER A 99 -12.09 -4.27 0.33
C SER A 99 -12.16 -4.66 -1.14
N VAL A 100 -11.16 -5.40 -1.61
CA VAL A 100 -11.11 -6.00 -2.94
C VAL A 100 -11.42 -7.48 -2.80
N LYS A 101 -12.57 -7.89 -3.33
CA LYS A 101 -13.10 -9.25 -3.20
C LYS A 101 -13.03 -9.96 -4.55
N ASN A 102 -12.79 -11.28 -4.51
CA ASN A 102 -12.86 -12.16 -5.67
C ASN A 102 -12.05 -11.67 -6.87
N LEU A 103 -10.76 -11.42 -6.66
CA LEU A 103 -9.85 -10.90 -7.69
C LEU A 103 -9.95 -11.75 -8.97
N PHE A 104 -10.07 -11.06 -10.13
CA PHE A 104 -10.27 -11.65 -11.47
C PHE A 104 -11.54 -12.49 -11.63
N TYR A 105 -12.60 -12.23 -10.83
CA TYR A 105 -13.85 -12.99 -10.92
C TYR A 105 -14.47 -12.97 -12.35
N ASN A 106 -14.29 -11.88 -13.08
CA ASN A 106 -14.81 -11.65 -14.42
C ASN A 106 -13.76 -11.91 -15.53
N ILE A 107 -12.56 -12.37 -15.19
CA ILE A 107 -11.47 -12.68 -16.13
C ILE A 107 -10.91 -14.07 -15.80
N PRO A 108 -11.63 -15.16 -16.15
CA PRO A 108 -11.25 -16.54 -15.80
C PRO A 108 -9.82 -16.90 -16.19
N ALA A 109 -9.36 -16.45 -17.37
CA ALA A 109 -8.00 -16.71 -17.84
C ALA A 109 -6.95 -16.16 -16.85
N ARG A 110 -7.10 -14.90 -16.40
CA ARG A 110 -6.17 -14.31 -15.41
C ARG A 110 -6.25 -15.00 -14.06
N ARG A 111 -7.46 -15.38 -13.63
CA ARG A 111 -7.66 -16.11 -12.38
C ARG A 111 -6.94 -17.47 -12.42
N TYR A 112 -6.95 -18.15 -13.54
CA TYR A 112 -6.25 -19.43 -13.72
C TYR A 112 -4.72 -19.29 -13.64
N PHE A 113 -4.16 -18.15 -14.07
CA PHE A 113 -2.72 -17.89 -14.03
C PHE A 113 -2.19 -17.46 -12.64
N LEU A 114 -3.05 -17.24 -11.65
CA LEU A 114 -2.60 -16.99 -10.28
C LEU A 114 -1.78 -18.19 -9.78
N LYS A 115 -0.67 -17.88 -9.14
CA LYS A 115 0.24 -18.89 -8.60
C LYS A 115 -0.32 -19.51 -7.31
N SER A 116 0.46 -20.38 -6.68
CA SER A 116 0.11 -20.93 -5.37
C SER A 116 0.00 -19.82 -4.32
N ASP A 117 -0.79 -20.05 -3.26
CA ASP A 117 -1.00 -19.06 -2.19
C ASP A 117 0.31 -18.58 -1.56
N ASN A 118 1.29 -19.46 -1.42
CA ASN A 118 2.60 -19.10 -0.89
C ASN A 118 3.35 -18.09 -1.79
N VAL A 119 3.20 -18.21 -3.10
CA VAL A 119 3.85 -17.31 -4.06
C VAL A 119 3.12 -15.96 -4.09
N GLU A 120 1.79 -15.98 -4.19
CA GLU A 120 0.99 -14.74 -4.19
C GLU A 120 1.12 -13.98 -2.87
N PHE A 121 1.11 -14.69 -1.74
CA PHE A 121 1.30 -14.06 -0.44
C PHE A 121 2.70 -13.43 -0.29
N ARG A 122 3.74 -14.03 -0.87
CA ARG A 122 5.08 -13.43 -0.89
C ARG A 122 5.08 -12.10 -1.63
N HIS A 123 4.39 -12.00 -2.77
CA HIS A 123 4.26 -10.72 -3.48
C HIS A 123 3.53 -9.65 -2.65
N ILE A 124 2.45 -10.03 -1.96
CA ILE A 124 1.75 -9.13 -1.03
C ILE A 124 2.70 -8.66 0.07
N LEU A 125 3.48 -9.58 0.63
CA LEU A 125 4.42 -9.31 1.70
C LEU A 125 5.53 -8.34 1.24
N GLU A 126 6.08 -8.53 0.04
CA GLU A 126 7.08 -7.64 -0.55
C GLU A 126 6.53 -6.20 -0.71
N GLU A 127 5.31 -6.04 -1.23
CA GLU A 127 4.70 -4.72 -1.37
C GLU A 127 4.39 -4.08 0.00
N PHE A 128 3.90 -4.87 0.96
CA PHE A 128 3.69 -4.41 2.33
C PHE A 128 5.00 -3.91 2.97
N GLN A 129 6.09 -4.68 2.84
CA GLN A 129 7.40 -4.31 3.38
C GLN A 129 7.92 -3.01 2.77
N ARG A 130 7.75 -2.81 1.44
CA ARG A 130 8.15 -1.57 0.75
C ARG A 130 7.45 -0.36 1.32
N VAL A 131 6.13 -0.44 1.51
CA VAL A 131 5.35 0.66 2.09
C VAL A 131 5.71 0.88 3.57
N ALA A 132 5.81 -0.19 4.35
CA ALA A 132 6.09 -0.10 5.78
C ALA A 132 7.48 0.45 6.09
N LEU A 133 8.49 0.16 5.25
CA LEU A 133 9.86 0.68 5.41
C LEU A 133 9.95 2.19 5.23
N VAL A 134 9.20 2.74 4.29
CA VAL A 134 9.27 4.17 3.96
C VAL A 134 8.46 5.04 4.93
N HIS A 135 7.56 4.41 5.70
CA HIS A 135 6.70 5.08 6.68
C HIS A 135 6.88 4.50 8.09
N PRO A 136 8.07 4.65 8.70
CA PRO A 136 8.31 4.13 10.05
C PRO A 136 7.48 4.85 11.13
N ASP A 137 6.99 6.04 10.85
CA ASP A 137 6.12 6.89 11.66
C ASP A 137 4.65 6.43 11.69
N ILE A 138 4.27 5.47 10.83
CA ILE A 138 2.93 4.91 10.78
C ILE A 138 2.94 3.50 11.40
N GLU A 139 1.90 3.17 12.17
CA GLU A 139 1.67 1.82 12.64
C GLU A 139 1.05 0.96 11.52
N PHE A 140 1.55 -0.27 11.36
CA PHE A 140 1.02 -1.22 10.39
C PHE A 140 0.73 -2.57 11.03
N THR A 141 -0.42 -3.14 10.70
CA THR A 141 -0.76 -4.52 11.01
C THR A 141 -1.05 -5.27 9.72
N LEU A 142 -0.45 -6.45 9.56
CA LEU A 142 -0.75 -7.37 8.46
C LEU A 142 -1.27 -8.68 9.02
N THR A 143 -2.43 -9.12 8.54
CA THR A 143 -2.99 -10.43 8.85
C THR A 143 -3.14 -11.27 7.58
N ASN A 144 -2.97 -12.57 7.69
CA ASN A 144 -3.24 -13.53 6.61
C ASN A 144 -4.14 -14.65 7.13
N ASN A 145 -5.32 -14.81 6.53
CA ASN A 145 -6.32 -15.79 6.97
C ASN A 145 -6.58 -15.69 8.49
N ASP A 146 -6.84 -14.46 8.94
CA ASP A 146 -7.11 -14.07 10.33
C ASP A 146 -5.96 -14.34 11.32
N LYS A 147 -4.77 -14.75 10.84
CA LYS A 147 -3.56 -14.90 11.65
C LYS A 147 -2.68 -13.66 11.54
N PRO A 148 -2.17 -13.12 12.65
CA PRO A 148 -1.24 -12.01 12.62
C PRO A 148 0.08 -12.42 11.97
N VAL A 149 0.56 -11.59 11.03
CA VAL A 149 1.87 -11.76 10.36
C VAL A 149 2.83 -10.68 10.83
N PHE A 150 2.37 -9.43 10.86
CA PHE A 150 3.10 -8.28 11.39
C PHE A 150 2.23 -7.41 12.27
N HIS A 151 2.85 -6.88 13.30
CA HIS A 151 2.39 -5.72 14.04
C HIS A 151 3.59 -4.78 14.22
N LEU A 152 3.63 -3.73 13.40
CA LEU A 152 4.76 -2.80 13.31
C LEU A 152 4.35 -1.48 13.96
N THR A 153 4.84 -1.24 15.16
CA THR A 153 4.59 0.01 15.91
C THR A 153 5.31 1.20 15.26
N LYS A 154 4.88 2.42 15.58
CA LYS A 154 5.59 3.65 15.19
C LYS A 154 7.00 3.67 15.77
N GLY A 155 7.94 4.21 15.01
CA GLY A 155 9.33 4.28 15.42
C GLY A 155 10.23 4.96 14.39
N ASN A 156 11.53 4.73 14.48
CA ASN A 156 12.50 5.17 13.48
C ASN A 156 12.77 4.08 12.43
N LEU A 157 13.49 4.45 11.35
CA LEU A 157 13.79 3.53 10.26
C LEU A 157 14.56 2.29 10.73
N ARG A 158 15.54 2.42 11.65
CA ARG A 158 16.28 1.27 12.16
C ARG A 158 15.38 0.28 12.90
N GLN A 159 14.52 0.78 13.78
CA GLN A 159 13.54 -0.05 14.47
C GLN A 159 12.60 -0.74 13.48
N ARG A 160 12.12 -0.03 12.47
CA ARG A 160 11.28 -0.59 11.42
C ARG A 160 11.98 -1.72 10.64
N ILE A 161 13.25 -1.55 10.27
CA ILE A 161 14.05 -2.59 9.62
C ILE A 161 14.16 -3.82 10.53
N VAL A 162 14.47 -3.62 11.80
CA VAL A 162 14.60 -4.71 12.77
C VAL A 162 13.29 -5.46 12.98
N HIS A 163 12.16 -4.75 13.06
CA HIS A 163 10.85 -5.37 13.22
C HIS A 163 10.43 -6.18 11.99
N ILE A 164 10.85 -5.80 10.79
CA ILE A 164 10.53 -6.52 9.55
C ILE A 164 11.45 -7.71 9.33
N PHE A 165 12.77 -7.56 9.55
CA PHE A 165 13.78 -8.57 9.18
C PHE A 165 14.34 -9.36 10.37
N GLY A 166 13.91 -9.02 11.58
CA GLY A 166 14.29 -9.71 12.81
C GLY A 166 15.47 -9.06 13.55
N ASN A 167 15.54 -9.32 14.86
CA ASN A 167 16.50 -8.69 15.78
C ASN A 167 17.96 -8.92 15.39
N GLN A 168 18.27 -10.05 14.79
CA GLN A 168 19.64 -10.43 14.39
C GLN A 168 20.24 -9.48 13.34
N ILE A 169 19.42 -8.69 12.62
CA ILE A 169 19.93 -7.71 11.65
C ILE A 169 20.47 -6.44 12.36
N ASN A 170 20.01 -6.17 13.58
CA ASN A 170 20.33 -4.90 14.27
C ASN A 170 21.83 -4.65 14.42
N GLU A 171 22.61 -5.67 14.80
CA GLU A 171 24.07 -5.58 14.96
C GLU A 171 24.83 -5.53 13.63
N LYS A 172 24.14 -5.88 12.55
CA LYS A 172 24.70 -5.97 11.20
C LYS A 172 24.48 -4.71 10.35
N LEU A 173 23.70 -3.74 10.86
CA LEU A 173 23.38 -2.51 10.15
C LEU A 173 24.38 -1.41 10.45
N LEU A 174 24.90 -0.81 9.38
CA LEU A 174 25.72 0.42 9.38
C LEU A 174 24.87 1.57 8.85
N PRO A 175 24.82 2.72 9.54
CA PRO A 175 24.13 3.89 9.03
C PRO A 175 24.88 4.47 7.82
N VAL A 176 24.13 4.98 6.86
CA VAL A 176 24.64 5.72 5.71
C VAL A 176 23.99 7.09 5.71
N GLU A 177 24.82 8.12 5.66
CA GLU A 177 24.38 9.50 5.49
C GLU A 177 25.34 10.21 4.54
N ALA A 178 24.82 10.76 3.46
CA ALA A 178 25.56 11.61 2.54
C ALA A 178 24.65 12.74 2.07
N LYS A 179 25.16 13.95 2.11
CA LYS A 179 24.41 15.14 1.69
C LYS A 179 25.25 15.95 0.72
N THR A 180 24.68 16.24 -0.42
CA THR A 180 25.21 17.17 -1.42
C THR A 180 24.22 18.32 -1.61
N GLU A 181 24.55 19.30 -2.43
CA GLU A 181 23.64 20.41 -2.76
C GLU A 181 22.36 19.91 -3.46
N LEU A 182 22.44 18.80 -4.21
CA LEU A 182 21.33 18.29 -5.04
C LEU A 182 20.64 17.08 -4.42
N VAL A 183 21.34 16.25 -3.66
CA VAL A 183 20.82 14.96 -3.17
C VAL A 183 21.21 14.72 -1.72
N SER A 184 20.26 14.24 -0.93
CA SER A 184 20.50 13.70 0.40
C SER A 184 20.18 12.20 0.40
N VAL A 185 21.17 11.40 0.79
CA VAL A 185 21.04 9.93 0.92
C VAL A 185 21.13 9.57 2.39
N THR A 186 20.12 8.89 2.91
CA THR A 186 20.10 8.39 4.29
C THR A 186 19.59 6.96 4.31
N GLY A 187 20.06 6.16 5.25
CA GLY A 187 19.58 4.79 5.40
C GLY A 187 20.55 3.88 6.11
N TYR A 188 20.50 2.60 5.78
CA TYR A 188 21.32 1.58 6.40
C TYR A 188 21.82 0.59 5.34
N ILE A 189 23.05 0.10 5.50
CA ILE A 189 23.60 -1.01 4.75
C ILE A 189 24.03 -2.12 5.70
N GLY A 190 24.04 -3.35 5.21
CA GLY A 190 24.61 -4.47 5.95
C GLY A 190 26.14 -4.41 5.99
N LYS A 191 26.73 -4.88 7.09
CA LYS A 191 28.18 -5.09 7.18
C LYS A 191 28.66 -6.04 6.07
N PRO A 192 29.91 -5.94 5.57
CA PRO A 192 30.42 -6.76 4.47
C PRO A 192 30.24 -8.28 4.66
N GLU A 193 30.41 -8.76 5.88
CA GLU A 193 30.21 -10.18 6.22
C GLU A 193 28.76 -10.68 6.04
N THR A 194 27.80 -9.75 5.87
CA THR A 194 26.39 -10.09 5.64
C THR A 194 26.02 -10.12 4.15
N ALA A 195 26.97 -9.89 3.27
CA ALA A 195 26.74 -9.85 1.83
C ALA A 195 26.18 -11.19 1.32
N ARG A 196 25.13 -11.11 0.52
CA ARG A 196 24.48 -12.28 -0.10
C ARG A 196 24.73 -12.33 -1.59
N LYS A 197 24.88 -13.52 -2.15
CA LYS A 197 25.04 -13.74 -3.61
C LYS A 197 23.77 -13.41 -4.40
N THR A 198 22.59 -13.49 -3.77
CA THR A 198 21.30 -13.28 -4.40
C THR A 198 20.71 -11.93 -3.99
N ARG A 199 20.13 -11.21 -4.95
CA ARG A 199 19.34 -10.00 -4.68
C ARG A 199 18.04 -10.37 -3.98
N GLY A 200 17.62 -9.64 -2.95
CA GLY A 200 16.37 -9.91 -2.26
C GLY A 200 16.03 -8.87 -1.19
N GLU A 201 17.03 -8.31 -0.53
CA GLU A 201 16.83 -7.37 0.57
C GLU A 201 17.47 -6.00 0.24
N GLN A 202 17.22 -5.51 -0.98
CA GLN A 202 17.68 -4.22 -1.46
C GLN A 202 16.49 -3.30 -1.67
N TYR A 203 16.38 -2.27 -0.83
CA TYR A 203 15.29 -1.32 -0.85
C TYR A 203 15.83 0.08 -1.07
N PHE A 204 15.56 0.64 -2.23
CA PHE A 204 15.90 2.01 -2.58
C PHE A 204 14.63 2.84 -2.74
N PHE A 205 14.65 4.03 -2.18
CA PHE A 205 13.50 4.93 -2.26
C PHE A 205 13.97 6.32 -2.71
N ALA A 206 13.20 6.96 -3.58
CA ALA A 206 13.35 8.37 -3.90
C ALA A 206 12.05 9.10 -3.55
N ASN A 207 12.14 10.09 -2.67
CA ASN A 207 11.00 10.88 -2.22
C ASN A 207 9.82 10.01 -1.76
N GLY A 208 10.11 8.96 -0.96
CA GLY A 208 9.10 8.04 -0.44
C GLY A 208 8.63 6.96 -1.42
N ARG A 209 9.21 6.86 -2.63
CA ARG A 209 8.83 5.87 -3.64
C ARG A 209 9.91 4.81 -3.81
N PHE A 210 9.48 3.54 -3.81
CA PHE A 210 10.38 2.43 -4.11
C PHE A 210 10.90 2.52 -5.53
N ILE A 211 12.24 2.43 -5.68
CA ILE A 211 12.92 2.38 -6.97
C ILE A 211 13.40 0.95 -7.19
N ARG A 212 12.99 0.37 -8.30
CA ARG A 212 13.54 -0.91 -8.75
C ARG A 212 14.83 -0.64 -9.53
N HIS A 213 15.95 -1.07 -8.95
CA HIS A 213 17.22 -1.07 -9.68
C HIS A 213 17.32 -2.32 -10.55
N PRO A 214 17.68 -2.22 -11.85
CA PRO A 214 17.85 -3.36 -12.75
C PRO A 214 19.00 -4.30 -12.35
#